data_b6c73886e5710709a8bec8ad0e21c676
#
_entry.id   b6c73886e5710709a8bec8ad0e21c676
#
_cell.length_a   1.000
_cell.length_b   1.000
_cell.length_c   1.000
_cell.angle_alpha   90.00
_cell.angle_beta   90.00
_cell.angle_gamma   90.00
#
_symmetry.space_group_name_H-M   'P 1'
#
loop_
_entity.id
_entity.type
_entity.pdbx_description
1 polymer ?
#
loop_
_entity_poly.entity_id
_entity_poly.type
_entity_poly.pdbx_seq_one_letter_code
_entity_poly.pdbx_strand_id
1 'polypeptide(L)'
;MPEFASLMAFAAVALGLVLTPGPNMMYLTSRSICQGKRAGFMSLAGVAVGFFFYMLCAAFGITALVFAVPYAYDALRLCGVAYLLYLAWQAIKPGGRPIFAVRDLPADSGRKLFLMGFLTSLANPKVAILYLSLLPQFITPGLGSVLSQSLILGCTQVIIS
;
A
#
# COMPACT_ATOMS: atom_id res chain seq x y z
N MET A 1 8.65 -16.36 12.75
CA MET A 1 8.95 -15.70 11.46
C MET A 1 7.96 -16.23 10.45
N PRO A 2 7.56 -15.46 9.41
CA PRO A 2 6.75 -16.05 8.34
C PRO A 2 7.50 -17.20 7.67
N GLU A 3 6.78 -18.16 7.15
CA GLU A 3 7.34 -19.23 6.32
C GLU A 3 7.99 -18.61 5.06
N PHE A 4 9.12 -19.14 4.63
CA PHE A 4 9.85 -18.59 3.48
C PHE A 4 8.99 -18.57 2.21
N ALA A 5 8.19 -19.62 1.97
CA ALA A 5 7.28 -19.68 0.84
C ALA A 5 6.21 -18.56 0.90
N SER A 6 5.63 -18.31 2.08
CA SER A 6 4.68 -17.23 2.32
C SER A 6 5.30 -15.85 2.10
N LEU A 7 6.54 -15.64 2.55
CA LEU A 7 7.26 -14.40 2.34
C LEU A 7 7.52 -14.13 0.86
N MET A 8 7.96 -15.13 0.11
CA MET A 8 8.21 -15.01 -1.34
C MET A 8 6.92 -14.79 -2.13
N ALA A 9 5.85 -15.51 -1.77
CA ALA A 9 4.54 -15.32 -2.39
C ALA A 9 4.00 -13.91 -2.11
N PHE A 10 4.11 -13.43 -0.89
CA PHE A 10 3.74 -12.05 -0.54
C PHE A 10 4.56 -11.03 -1.31
N ALA A 11 5.88 -11.21 -1.39
CA ALA A 11 6.77 -10.32 -2.14
C ALA A 11 6.40 -10.26 -3.63
N ALA A 12 6.05 -11.39 -4.24
CA ALA A 12 5.61 -11.44 -5.63
C ALA A 12 4.28 -10.69 -5.84
N VAL A 13 3.30 -10.87 -4.94
CA VAL A 13 2.03 -10.15 -4.98
C VAL A 13 2.24 -8.66 -4.77
N ALA A 14 3.08 -8.28 -3.79
CA ALA A 14 3.44 -6.91 -3.50
C ALA A 14 4.09 -6.22 -4.71
N LEU A 15 5.04 -6.89 -5.36
CA LEU A 15 5.69 -6.40 -6.58
C LEU A 15 4.68 -6.19 -7.72
N GLY A 16 3.80 -7.14 -7.96
CA GLY A 16 2.74 -7.01 -8.97
C GLY A 16 1.82 -5.82 -8.69
N LEU A 17 1.48 -5.59 -7.43
CA LEU A 17 0.71 -4.42 -7.03
C LEU A 17 1.50 -3.12 -7.23
N VAL A 18 2.77 -3.07 -6.87
CA VAL A 18 3.61 -1.88 -7.04
C VAL A 18 3.73 -1.50 -8.52
N LEU A 19 3.93 -2.48 -9.39
CA LEU A 19 4.01 -2.26 -10.85
C LEU A 19 2.69 -1.78 -11.47
N THR A 20 1.55 -2.02 -10.81
CA THR A 20 0.27 -1.49 -11.27
C THR A 20 0.15 0.00 -10.91
N PRO A 21 -0.07 0.91 -11.89
CA PRO A 21 -0.22 2.33 -11.61
C PRO A 21 -1.35 2.61 -10.61
N GLY A 22 -1.06 3.43 -9.61
CA GLY A 22 -2.01 3.80 -8.56
C GLY A 22 -1.82 5.24 -8.08
N PRO A 23 -2.67 5.75 -7.18
CA PRO A 23 -2.65 7.13 -6.73
C PRO A 23 -1.28 7.61 -6.24
N ASN A 24 -0.56 6.79 -5.45
CA ASN A 24 0.78 7.13 -4.97
C ASN A 24 1.76 7.31 -6.12
N MET A 25 1.79 6.38 -7.07
CA MET A 25 2.69 6.45 -8.23
C MET A 25 2.39 7.69 -9.07
N MET A 26 1.11 7.96 -9.36
CA MET A 26 0.68 9.14 -10.13
C MET A 26 1.09 10.43 -9.40
N TYR A 27 0.88 10.50 -8.10
CA TYR A 27 1.25 11.64 -7.28
C TYR A 27 2.77 11.87 -7.29
N LEU A 28 3.57 10.84 -6.98
CA LEU A 28 5.02 10.93 -6.90
C LEU A 28 5.64 11.32 -8.24
N THR A 29 5.18 10.69 -9.33
CA THR A 29 5.66 10.98 -10.68
C THR A 29 5.32 12.41 -11.08
N SER A 30 4.08 12.86 -10.85
CA SER A 30 3.67 14.24 -11.11
C SER A 30 4.53 15.25 -10.36
N ARG A 31 4.77 15.04 -9.05
CA ARG A 31 5.60 15.95 -8.25
C ARG A 31 7.07 15.95 -8.69
N SER A 32 7.60 14.78 -9.04
CA SER A 32 8.98 14.66 -9.52
C SER A 32 9.20 15.36 -10.86
N ILE A 33 8.24 15.25 -11.78
CA ILE A 33 8.32 15.86 -13.11
C ILE A 33 8.06 17.37 -13.03
N CYS A 34 7.00 17.81 -12.33
CA CYS A 34 6.59 19.20 -12.34
C CYS A 34 7.38 20.10 -11.37
N GLN A 35 7.94 19.54 -10.28
CA GLN A 35 8.62 20.31 -9.23
C GLN A 35 10.04 19.82 -8.92
N GLY A 36 10.52 18.84 -9.69
CA GLY A 36 11.88 18.30 -9.61
C GLY A 36 12.07 17.22 -8.54
N LYS A 37 13.27 16.62 -8.55
CA LYS A 37 13.63 15.46 -7.73
C LYS A 37 13.42 15.68 -6.23
N ARG A 38 13.77 16.88 -5.72
CA ARG A 38 13.62 17.21 -4.30
C ARG A 38 12.16 17.14 -3.85
N ALA A 39 11.22 17.64 -4.67
CA ALA A 39 9.79 17.54 -4.40
C ALA A 39 9.33 16.08 -4.42
N GLY A 40 9.81 15.26 -5.36
CA GLY A 40 9.57 13.83 -5.40
C GLY A 40 10.00 13.12 -4.12
N PHE A 41 11.24 13.37 -3.63
CA PHE A 41 11.74 12.74 -2.42
C PHE A 41 10.99 13.17 -1.15
N MET A 42 10.61 14.45 -1.03
CA MET A 42 9.77 14.91 0.10
C MET A 42 8.40 14.25 0.08
N SER A 43 7.79 14.12 -1.09
CA SER A 43 6.53 13.42 -1.28
C SER A 43 6.65 11.92 -0.97
N LEU A 44 7.73 11.29 -1.41
CA LEU A 44 8.02 9.88 -1.13
C LEU A 44 8.17 9.61 0.37
N ALA A 45 8.86 10.50 1.10
CA ALA A 45 8.96 10.40 2.56
C ALA A 45 7.57 10.40 3.22
N GLY A 46 6.65 11.26 2.76
CA GLY A 46 5.27 11.26 3.23
C GLY A 46 4.54 9.96 2.94
N VAL A 47 4.65 9.46 1.70
CA VAL A 47 4.06 8.17 1.29
C VAL A 47 4.59 7.01 2.12
N ALA A 48 5.90 6.97 2.37
CA ALA A 48 6.54 5.93 3.18
C ALA A 48 6.01 5.93 4.63
N VAL A 49 5.85 7.10 5.24
CA VAL A 49 5.22 7.20 6.56
C VAL A 49 3.78 6.70 6.55
N GLY A 50 3.03 6.92 5.47
CA GLY A 50 1.70 6.35 5.29
C GLY A 50 1.72 4.81 5.23
N PHE A 51 2.71 4.20 4.59
CA PHE A 51 2.89 2.74 4.61
C PHE A 51 3.22 2.23 6.02
N PHE A 52 4.11 2.89 6.75
CA PHE A 52 4.39 2.53 8.14
C PHE A 52 3.15 2.64 9.02
N PHE A 53 2.33 3.67 8.84
CA PHE A 53 1.06 3.80 9.55
C PHE A 53 0.15 2.59 9.29
N TYR A 54 -0.07 2.20 8.03
CA TYR A 54 -0.86 1.01 7.68
C TYR A 54 -0.25 -0.28 8.23
N MET A 55 1.07 -0.41 8.17
CA MET A 55 1.79 -1.56 8.74
C MET A 55 1.51 -1.71 10.23
N LEU A 56 1.56 -0.62 10.99
CA LEU A 56 1.24 -0.63 12.41
C LEU A 56 -0.24 -0.92 12.67
N CYS A 57 -1.15 -0.29 11.91
CA CYS A 57 -2.58 -0.59 11.99
C CYS A 57 -2.85 -2.07 11.71
N ALA A 58 -2.23 -2.65 10.68
CA ALA A 58 -2.37 -4.05 10.36
C ALA A 58 -1.80 -4.94 11.47
N ALA A 59 -0.61 -4.65 11.97
CA ALA A 59 0.06 -5.43 13.00
C ALA A 59 -0.73 -5.45 14.33
N PHE A 60 -1.30 -4.32 14.73
CA PHE A 60 -2.10 -4.22 15.95
C PHE A 60 -3.59 -4.50 15.70
N GLY A 61 -4.14 -4.06 14.57
CA GLY A 61 -5.55 -4.20 14.23
C GLY A 61 -5.97 -5.62 13.88
N ILE A 62 -5.12 -6.38 13.20
CA ILE A 62 -5.40 -7.77 12.83
C ILE A 62 -5.54 -8.63 14.08
N THR A 63 -4.65 -8.47 15.05
CA THR A 63 -4.72 -9.22 16.31
C THR A 63 -6.04 -8.91 17.04
N ALA A 64 -6.42 -7.63 17.12
CA ALA A 64 -7.67 -7.21 17.73
C ALA A 64 -8.90 -7.74 16.95
N LEU A 65 -8.86 -7.69 15.61
CA LEU A 65 -9.98 -8.12 14.77
C LEU A 65 -10.21 -9.64 14.84
N VAL A 66 -9.14 -10.43 14.83
CA VAL A 66 -9.22 -11.90 14.96
C VAL A 66 -9.82 -12.31 16.30
N PHE A 67 -9.54 -11.57 17.37
CA PHE A 67 -10.06 -11.87 18.69
C PHE A 67 -11.46 -11.28 18.97
N ALA A 68 -11.85 -10.19 18.30
CA ALA A 68 -13.05 -9.46 18.64
C ALA A 68 -14.31 -9.86 17.84
N VAL A 69 -14.17 -10.24 16.57
CA VAL A 69 -15.36 -10.42 15.71
C VAL A 69 -15.18 -11.62 14.78
N PRO A 70 -15.88 -12.74 15.05
CA PRO A 70 -16.00 -13.85 14.09
C PRO A 70 -16.50 -13.34 12.73
N TYR A 71 -15.95 -13.84 11.64
CA TYR A 71 -16.30 -13.46 10.25
C TYR A 71 -15.86 -12.06 9.78
N ALA A 72 -15.41 -11.14 10.64
CA ALA A 72 -14.94 -9.82 10.18
C ALA A 72 -13.69 -9.95 9.26
N TYR A 73 -12.83 -10.90 9.54
CA TYR A 73 -11.68 -11.22 8.70
C TYR A 73 -12.09 -11.73 7.31
N ASP A 74 -13.07 -12.64 7.25
CA ASP A 74 -13.57 -13.18 5.98
C ASP A 74 -14.27 -12.09 5.15
N ALA A 75 -15.06 -11.23 5.78
CA ALA A 75 -15.67 -10.09 5.11
C ALA A 75 -14.61 -9.13 4.53
N LEU A 76 -13.58 -8.79 5.31
CA LEU A 76 -12.48 -7.95 4.85
C LEU A 76 -11.73 -8.57 3.68
N ARG A 77 -11.47 -9.87 3.74
CA ARG A 77 -10.83 -10.65 2.66
C ARG A 77 -11.65 -10.62 1.38
N LEU A 78 -12.96 -10.86 1.45
CA LEU A 78 -13.85 -10.83 0.30
C LEU A 78 -13.95 -9.42 -0.32
N CYS A 79 -14.07 -8.39 0.50
CA CYS A 79 -14.02 -7.00 0.03
C CYS A 79 -12.69 -6.69 -0.68
N GLY A 80 -11.58 -7.16 -0.13
CA GLY A 80 -10.26 -7.03 -0.74
C GLY A 80 -10.16 -7.69 -2.11
N VAL A 81 -10.63 -8.93 -2.23
CA VAL A 81 -10.67 -9.66 -3.51
C VAL A 81 -11.52 -8.91 -4.54
N ALA A 82 -12.74 -8.50 -4.16
CA ALA A 82 -13.64 -7.76 -5.06
C ALA A 82 -13.00 -6.47 -5.56
N TYR A 83 -12.32 -5.74 -4.66
CA TYR A 83 -11.63 -4.51 -5.05
C TYR A 83 -10.40 -4.76 -5.94
N LEU A 84 -9.63 -5.82 -5.70
CA LEU A 84 -8.51 -6.17 -6.59
C LEU A 84 -8.99 -6.55 -7.98
N LEU A 85 -10.10 -7.27 -8.10
CA LEU A 85 -10.76 -7.55 -9.37
C LEU A 85 -11.22 -6.27 -10.07
N TYR A 86 -11.78 -5.33 -9.31
CA TYR A 86 -12.14 -4.01 -9.83
C TYR A 86 -10.92 -3.23 -10.35
N LEU A 87 -9.80 -3.24 -9.62
CA LEU A 87 -8.55 -2.60 -10.10
C LEU A 87 -8.00 -3.28 -11.35
N ALA A 88 -8.02 -4.61 -11.41
CA ALA A 88 -7.62 -5.37 -12.59
C ALA A 88 -8.48 -5.00 -13.81
N TRP A 89 -9.80 -4.92 -13.63
CA TRP A 89 -10.71 -4.46 -14.68
C TRP A 89 -10.39 -3.03 -15.15
N GLN A 90 -10.14 -2.11 -14.21
CA GLN A 90 -9.77 -0.72 -14.53
C GLN A 90 -8.45 -0.62 -15.32
N ALA A 91 -7.51 -1.52 -15.07
CA ALA A 91 -6.22 -1.57 -15.78
C ALA A 91 -6.35 -2.07 -17.24
N ILE A 92 -7.34 -2.92 -17.52
CA ILE A 92 -7.50 -3.59 -18.82
C ILE A 92 -8.47 -2.82 -19.73
N LYS A 93 -9.42 -2.06 -19.17
CA LYS A 93 -10.45 -1.39 -19.98
C LYS A 93 -9.86 -0.34 -20.93
N PRO A 94 -10.35 -0.24 -22.20
CA PRO A 94 -9.96 0.81 -23.13
C PRO A 94 -10.33 2.22 -22.59
N GLY A 95 -9.45 3.20 -22.80
CA GLY A 95 -9.70 4.59 -22.41
C GLY A 95 -9.21 4.99 -21.01
N GLY A 96 -8.26 4.27 -20.44
CA GLY A 96 -7.57 4.68 -19.21
C GLY A 96 -6.98 6.08 -19.34
N ARG A 97 -7.13 6.92 -18.30
CA ARG A 97 -6.59 8.29 -18.30
C ARG A 97 -5.07 8.27 -18.49
N PRO A 98 -4.49 9.19 -19.28
CA PRO A 98 -3.04 9.26 -19.41
C PRO A 98 -2.41 9.47 -18.02
N ILE A 99 -1.52 8.56 -17.66
CA ILE A 99 -0.88 8.50 -16.35
C ILE A 99 0.05 9.70 -16.14
N PHE A 100 0.52 10.32 -17.23
CA PHE A 100 1.52 11.37 -17.24
C PHE A 100 1.00 12.63 -17.95
N ALA A 101 0.11 13.38 -17.31
CA ALA A 101 -0.19 14.74 -17.75
C ALA A 101 0.76 15.71 -17.03
N VAL A 102 1.74 16.24 -17.76
CA VAL A 102 2.62 17.30 -17.25
C VAL A 102 1.81 18.59 -17.16
N ARG A 103 1.70 19.15 -15.96
CA ARG A 103 1.13 20.50 -15.72
C ARG A 103 2.17 21.34 -15.02
N ASP A 104 2.27 22.60 -15.40
CA ASP A 104 3.04 23.58 -14.64
C ASP A 104 2.37 23.77 -13.28
N LEU A 105 2.98 23.22 -12.24
CA LEU A 105 2.52 23.36 -10.88
C LEU A 105 3.44 24.34 -10.13
N PRO A 106 2.88 25.31 -9.38
CA PRO A 106 3.70 26.17 -8.54
C PRO A 106 4.47 25.34 -7.53
N ALA A 107 5.67 25.80 -7.16
CA ALA A 107 6.52 25.11 -6.21
C ALA A 107 5.84 25.03 -4.83
N ASP A 108 5.62 23.82 -4.34
CA ASP A 108 5.07 23.57 -3.02
C ASP A 108 6.18 23.50 -1.96
N SER A 109 5.88 23.91 -0.73
CA SER A 109 6.82 23.74 0.38
C SER A 109 7.05 22.27 0.70
N GLY A 110 8.23 21.90 1.22
CA GLY A 110 8.56 20.53 1.58
C GLY A 110 7.55 19.91 2.56
N ARG A 111 7.09 20.69 3.56
CA ARG A 111 6.04 20.26 4.50
C ARG A 111 4.74 19.92 3.78
N LYS A 112 4.32 20.74 2.82
CA LYS A 112 3.10 20.50 2.04
C LYS A 112 3.24 19.23 1.21
N LEU A 113 4.37 19.05 0.54
CA LEU A 113 4.67 17.85 -0.26
C LEU A 113 4.64 16.58 0.60
N PHE A 114 5.26 16.62 1.77
CA PHE A 114 5.23 15.50 2.72
C PHE A 114 3.80 15.17 3.17
N LEU A 115 3.03 16.17 3.62
CA LEU A 115 1.65 15.96 4.08
C LEU A 115 0.75 15.44 2.95
N MET A 116 0.89 15.99 1.75
CA MET A 116 0.14 15.50 0.59
C MET A 116 0.49 14.05 0.26
N GLY A 117 1.78 13.67 0.32
CA GLY A 117 2.22 12.29 0.13
C GLY A 117 1.63 11.35 1.18
N PHE A 118 1.70 11.75 2.45
CA PHE A 118 1.11 11.01 3.56
C PHE A 118 -0.41 10.81 3.39
N LEU A 119 -1.16 11.88 3.13
CA LEU A 119 -2.60 11.80 2.92
C LEU A 119 -2.97 11.01 1.66
N THR A 120 -2.22 11.13 0.58
CA THR A 120 -2.41 10.34 -0.63
C THR A 120 -2.24 8.85 -0.34
N SER A 121 -1.24 8.49 0.47
CA SER A 121 -1.02 7.10 0.90
C SER A 121 -2.15 6.61 1.79
N LEU A 122 -2.61 7.40 2.76
CA LEU A 122 -3.73 7.04 3.63
C LEU A 122 -5.05 6.89 2.88
N ALA A 123 -5.31 7.76 1.92
CA ALA A 123 -6.51 7.69 1.09
C ALA A 123 -6.41 6.65 -0.04
N ASN A 124 -5.26 5.96 -0.16
CA ASN A 124 -5.04 5.01 -1.25
C ASN A 124 -5.66 3.64 -0.91
N PRO A 125 -6.78 3.28 -1.54
CA PRO A 125 -7.46 2.03 -1.23
C PRO A 125 -6.61 0.80 -1.59
N LYS A 126 -5.69 0.92 -2.54
CA LYS A 126 -4.76 -0.16 -2.91
C LYS A 126 -3.82 -0.50 -1.74
N VAL A 127 -3.32 0.52 -1.02
CA VAL A 127 -2.48 0.35 0.17
C VAL A 127 -3.30 -0.23 1.31
N ALA A 128 -4.49 0.32 1.55
CA ALA A 128 -5.39 -0.18 2.59
C ALA A 128 -5.68 -1.68 2.41
N ILE A 129 -6.04 -2.10 1.21
CA ILE A 129 -6.35 -3.51 0.93
C ILE A 129 -5.14 -4.40 1.06
N LEU A 130 -3.97 -3.95 0.61
CA LEU A 130 -2.74 -4.73 0.75
C LEU A 130 -2.46 -5.02 2.23
N TYR A 131 -2.51 -4.01 3.08
CA TYR A 131 -2.19 -4.17 4.49
C TYR A 131 -3.31 -4.82 5.30
N LEU A 132 -4.57 -4.50 5.05
CA LEU A 132 -5.69 -4.97 5.87
C LEU A 132 -6.30 -6.28 5.38
N SER A 133 -6.22 -6.58 4.09
CA SER A 133 -6.85 -7.76 3.50
C SER A 133 -5.84 -8.80 3.00
N LEU A 134 -4.79 -8.39 2.29
CA LEU A 134 -3.83 -9.33 1.71
C LEU A 134 -2.78 -9.79 2.73
N LEU A 135 -2.12 -8.88 3.43
CA LEU A 135 -1.03 -9.20 4.36
C LEU A 135 -1.43 -10.30 5.37
N PRO A 136 -2.63 -10.29 5.99
CA PRO A 136 -3.03 -11.34 6.92
C PRO A 136 -3.09 -12.74 6.32
N GLN A 137 -3.31 -12.85 5.02
CA GLN A 137 -3.41 -14.15 4.34
C GLN A 137 -2.06 -14.89 4.27
N PHE A 138 -0.97 -14.17 4.49
CA PHE A 138 0.40 -14.71 4.52
C PHE A 138 0.96 -14.94 5.92
N ILE A 139 0.11 -14.71 6.94
CA ILE A 139 0.46 -15.03 8.33
C ILE A 139 0.11 -16.49 8.60
N THR A 140 1.08 -17.26 9.05
CA THR A 140 0.89 -18.66 9.41
C THR A 140 0.73 -18.79 10.91
N PRO A 141 -0.48 -19.14 11.41
CA PRO A 141 -0.69 -19.42 12.84
C PRO A 141 0.25 -20.52 13.34
N GLY A 142 0.86 -20.32 14.51
CA GLY A 142 1.76 -21.32 15.12
C GLY A 142 3.24 -21.16 14.75
N LEU A 143 3.61 -20.40 13.72
CA LEU A 143 5.02 -20.14 13.38
C LEU A 143 5.59 -18.87 14.04
N GLY A 144 5.13 -18.57 15.24
CA GLY A 144 5.56 -17.42 16.03
C GLY A 144 4.50 -16.34 16.18
N SER A 145 4.90 -15.16 16.67
CA SER A 145 3.96 -14.09 16.96
C SER A 145 3.41 -13.48 15.66
N VAL A 146 2.09 -13.27 15.63
CA VAL A 146 1.38 -12.56 14.53
C VAL A 146 2.01 -11.18 14.31
N LEU A 147 2.33 -10.47 15.38
CA LEU A 147 2.98 -9.16 15.32
C LEU A 147 4.30 -9.22 14.56
N SER A 148 5.19 -10.17 14.89
CA SER A 148 6.48 -10.28 14.20
C SER A 148 6.34 -10.63 12.72
N GLN A 149 5.40 -11.51 12.38
CA GLN A 149 5.10 -11.84 10.97
C GLN A 149 4.56 -10.64 10.22
N SER A 150 3.60 -9.90 10.81
CA SER A 150 3.03 -8.69 10.22
C SER A 150 4.08 -7.60 9.98
N LEU A 151 5.00 -7.40 10.92
CA LEU A 151 6.09 -6.43 10.78
C LEU A 151 7.06 -6.83 9.67
N ILE A 152 7.46 -8.10 9.58
CA ILE A 152 8.36 -8.58 8.53
C ILE A 152 7.72 -8.42 7.14
N LEU A 153 6.47 -8.86 6.98
CA LEU A 153 5.74 -8.73 5.73
C LEU A 153 5.51 -7.24 5.37
N GLY A 154 5.14 -6.42 6.35
CA GLY A 154 4.95 -4.99 6.16
C GLY A 154 6.24 -4.27 5.78
N CYS A 155 7.38 -4.59 6.41
CA CYS A 155 8.69 -4.07 6.01
C CYS A 155 9.08 -4.51 4.60
N THR A 156 8.82 -5.77 4.25
CA THR A 156 9.04 -6.29 2.88
C THR A 156 8.26 -5.45 1.86
N GLN A 157 7.00 -5.12 2.16
CA GLN A 157 6.19 -4.24 1.31
C GLN A 157 6.81 -2.84 1.16
N VAL A 158 7.24 -2.23 2.26
CA VAL A 158 7.86 -0.89 2.22
C VAL A 158 9.14 -0.88 1.38
N ILE A 159 9.94 -1.96 1.46
CA ILE A 159 11.19 -2.08 0.68
C ILE A 159 10.91 -2.25 -0.82
N ILE A 160 9.83 -2.96 -1.17
CA ILE A 160 9.45 -3.21 -2.57
C ILE A 160 8.80 -1.96 -3.21
N SER A 161 8.17 -1.08 -2.41
CA SER A 161 7.41 0.09 -2.89
C SER A 161 8.30 1.28 -3.23
#